data_63740fa5e5e1528288576b8d7475b376
#
_entry.id   63740fa5e5e1528288576b8d7475b376
#
_cell.length_a   1.000
_cell.length_b   1.000
_cell.length_c   1.000
_cell.angle_alpha   90.00
_cell.angle_beta   90.00
_cell.angle_gamma   90.00
#
_symmetry.space_group_name_H-M   'P 1'
#
loop_
_entity.id
_entity.type
_entity.pdbx_description
1 polymer ?
#
loop_
_entity_poly.entity_id
_entity_poly.type
_entity_poly.pdbx_seq_one_letter_code
_entity_poly.pdbx_strand_id
1 'polypeptide(L)'
;QKLVQSTKLKVLDSTGNKDDVAQAVVSLSNPFTSSLSITHIISNVTSHGLFIASLDTDTQFNAGGKKVSQSPLLDLHLNLYPPDIFALVRDYALDAGLDVMQLDAIVKIGGYTYSDTTNANSLKKHKNGKRHVLDGGTLRSEDSGNSFRAGHELEKRKTNMFTNFNIVDFTDKAFSKAQVNLNILSTCNIGDYQTELQFVQSNVPLQTDDTLHKLLPVLAKPIVQKIIDGAILTIESVTILDPKPKSFVTSLKGSITHSGPFDASISFPDGLQVSWNGKVLGQLK
;
A
#
# COMPACT_ATOMS: atom_id res chain seq x y z
N GLN A 1 31.39 13.42 -0.87
CA GLN A 1 30.31 14.27 -0.37
C GLN A 1 29.03 13.89 -1.11
N LYS A 2 27.92 13.63 -0.39
CA LYS A 2 26.62 13.30 -1.02
C LYS A 2 26.03 14.56 -1.65
N LEU A 3 25.60 14.46 -2.92
CA LEU A 3 24.89 15.56 -3.61
C LEU A 3 23.49 15.72 -3.05
N VAL A 4 22.71 14.63 -3.03
CA VAL A 4 21.37 14.62 -2.41
C VAL A 4 21.52 14.31 -0.92
N GLN A 5 21.06 15.23 -0.07
CA GLN A 5 21.13 15.10 1.39
C GLN A 5 19.92 14.36 1.94
N SER A 6 18.74 14.65 1.43
CA SER A 6 17.49 14.01 1.79
C SER A 6 16.43 14.23 0.72
N THR A 7 15.41 13.39 0.73
CA THR A 7 14.20 13.55 -0.07
C THR A 7 13.01 13.54 0.87
N LYS A 8 12.09 14.50 0.75
CA LYS A 8 10.83 14.52 1.48
C LYS A 8 9.69 14.17 0.53
N LEU A 9 8.94 13.12 0.87
CA LEU A 9 7.77 12.65 0.13
C LEU A 9 6.50 13.27 0.70
N LYS A 10 5.60 13.70 -0.18
CA LYS A 10 4.26 14.17 0.13
C LYS A 10 3.25 13.42 -0.74
N VAL A 11 2.37 12.65 -0.12
CA VAL A 11 1.30 11.93 -0.81
C VAL A 11 0.09 12.84 -0.98
N LEU A 12 -0.48 12.88 -2.19
CA LEU A 12 -1.64 13.68 -2.53
C LEU A 12 -2.94 12.90 -2.27
N ASP A 13 -4.08 13.60 -2.21
CA ASP A 13 -5.40 12.95 -2.10
C ASP A 13 -5.79 12.19 -3.38
N SER A 14 -5.21 12.57 -4.53
CA SER A 14 -5.36 11.87 -5.81
C SER A 14 -4.54 10.60 -5.89
N THR A 15 -3.41 10.52 -5.16
CA THR A 15 -2.47 9.40 -5.25
C THR A 15 -3.14 8.07 -4.90
N GLY A 16 -3.11 7.13 -5.84
CA GLY A 16 -3.72 5.80 -5.70
C GLY A 16 -5.23 5.76 -5.90
N ASN A 17 -5.91 6.91 -5.93
CA ASN A 17 -7.35 7.00 -6.19
C ASN A 17 -7.66 7.41 -7.64
N LYS A 18 -6.88 8.34 -8.20
CA LYS A 18 -7.04 8.87 -9.56
C LYS A 18 -5.81 8.64 -10.42
N ASP A 19 -4.65 8.78 -9.82
CA ASP A 19 -3.35 8.67 -10.47
C ASP A 19 -2.33 8.04 -9.49
N ASP A 20 -1.09 7.88 -9.96
CA ASP A 20 0.04 7.38 -9.17
C ASP A 20 0.99 8.50 -8.74
N VAL A 21 0.58 9.76 -8.90
CA VAL A 21 1.43 10.92 -8.67
C VAL A 21 1.48 11.28 -7.19
N ALA A 22 2.68 11.44 -6.67
CA ALA A 22 3.00 12.07 -5.39
C ALA A 22 3.95 13.26 -5.65
N GLN A 23 4.27 14.01 -4.63
CA GLN A 23 5.22 15.12 -4.72
C GLN A 23 6.45 14.86 -3.87
N ALA A 24 7.60 15.30 -4.35
CA ALA A 24 8.85 15.23 -3.61
C ALA A 24 9.57 16.58 -3.57
N VAL A 25 10.25 16.83 -2.46
CA VAL A 25 11.22 17.91 -2.31
C VAL A 25 12.58 17.29 -2.04
N VAL A 26 13.56 17.67 -2.84
CA VAL A 26 14.93 17.19 -2.74
C VAL A 26 15.83 18.25 -2.13
N SER A 27 16.58 17.89 -1.09
CA SER A 27 17.63 18.74 -0.53
C SER A 27 18.95 18.39 -1.19
N LEU A 28 19.53 19.33 -1.92
CA LEU A 28 20.75 19.15 -2.73
C LEU A 28 21.89 20.02 -2.21
N SER A 29 23.04 19.42 -2.00
CA SER A 29 24.29 20.12 -1.65
C SER A 29 25.13 20.35 -2.90
N ASN A 30 25.25 21.60 -3.30
CA ASN A 30 26.11 21.95 -4.42
C ASN A 30 27.59 21.91 -4.01
N PRO A 31 28.42 20.99 -4.57
CA PRO A 31 29.85 20.90 -4.24
C PRO A 31 30.71 21.92 -4.98
N PHE A 32 30.17 22.59 -6.01
CA PHE A 32 30.88 23.54 -6.82
C PHE A 32 30.95 24.91 -6.13
N THR A 33 31.94 25.73 -6.53
CA THR A 33 32.04 27.14 -6.10
C THR A 33 31.03 28.01 -6.88
N SER A 34 30.73 27.63 -8.13
CA SER A 34 29.74 28.28 -8.97
C SER A 34 28.31 27.77 -8.62
N SER A 35 27.31 28.53 -9.03
CA SER A 35 25.91 28.10 -8.94
C SER A 35 25.66 26.90 -9.84
N LEU A 36 24.80 26.01 -9.38
CA LEU A 36 24.25 24.87 -10.15
C LEU A 36 22.79 25.16 -10.44
N SER A 37 22.45 25.29 -11.71
CA SER A 37 21.06 25.46 -12.18
C SER A 37 20.63 24.19 -12.91
N ILE A 38 19.63 23.51 -12.39
CA ILE A 38 19.07 22.29 -12.97
C ILE A 38 17.82 22.67 -13.74
N THR A 39 17.75 22.26 -15.02
CA THR A 39 16.64 22.58 -15.92
C THR A 39 15.77 21.39 -16.25
N HIS A 40 16.33 20.18 -16.17
CA HIS A 40 15.61 18.93 -16.41
C HIS A 40 16.17 17.83 -15.52
N ILE A 41 15.30 16.97 -14.99
CA ILE A 41 15.67 15.83 -14.13
C ILE A 41 14.91 14.58 -14.56
N ILE A 42 15.66 13.51 -14.80
CA ILE A 42 15.16 12.15 -14.89
C ILE A 42 15.73 11.38 -13.70
N SER A 43 14.87 10.69 -12.95
CA SER A 43 15.33 9.86 -11.83
C SER A 43 14.51 8.60 -11.68
N ASN A 44 15.19 7.50 -11.38
CA ASN A 44 14.60 6.28 -10.87
C ASN A 44 14.94 6.12 -9.39
N VAL A 45 13.91 5.85 -8.60
CA VAL A 45 14.01 5.66 -7.15
C VAL A 45 13.83 4.18 -6.83
N THR A 46 14.76 3.60 -6.11
CA THR A 46 14.71 2.20 -5.68
C THR A 46 15.04 2.08 -4.19
N SER A 47 14.56 1.02 -3.55
CA SER A 47 15.00 0.60 -2.22
C SER A 47 14.88 -0.92 -2.09
N HIS A 48 15.79 -1.57 -1.38
CA HIS A 48 15.82 -3.03 -1.21
C HIS A 48 15.70 -3.81 -2.54
N GLY A 49 16.24 -3.25 -3.64
CA GLY A 49 16.13 -3.85 -4.97
C GLY A 49 14.78 -3.65 -5.67
N LEU A 50 13.79 -3.04 -5.01
CA LEU A 50 12.48 -2.73 -5.58
C LEU A 50 12.49 -1.36 -6.25
N PHE A 51 11.77 -1.25 -7.37
CA PHE A 51 11.44 0.03 -7.98
C PHE A 51 10.30 0.68 -7.21
N ILE A 52 10.52 1.91 -6.74
CA ILE A 52 9.55 2.66 -5.92
C ILE A 52 8.86 3.73 -6.75
N ALA A 53 9.64 4.49 -7.52
CA ALA A 53 9.12 5.63 -8.23
C ALA A 53 10.02 6.05 -9.39
N SER A 54 9.47 6.87 -10.29
CA SER A 54 10.20 7.59 -11.32
C SER A 54 9.79 9.06 -11.37
N LEU A 55 10.70 9.85 -11.87
CA LEU A 55 10.56 11.27 -12.09
C LEU A 55 11.16 11.60 -13.46
N ASP A 56 10.42 12.35 -14.27
CA ASP A 56 10.88 12.90 -15.54
C ASP A 56 10.19 14.26 -15.71
N THR A 57 10.92 15.36 -15.42
CA THR A 57 10.31 16.68 -15.37
C THR A 57 11.29 17.79 -15.70
N ASP A 58 10.77 18.79 -16.39
CA ASP A 58 11.43 20.09 -16.50
C ASP A 58 11.27 20.87 -15.18
N THR A 59 12.34 21.50 -14.75
CA THR A 59 12.36 22.26 -13.51
C THR A 59 13.32 23.44 -13.62
N GLN A 60 13.13 24.45 -12.79
CA GLN A 60 14.10 25.53 -12.61
C GLN A 60 14.55 25.51 -11.14
N PHE A 61 15.62 24.76 -10.88
CA PHE A 61 16.16 24.62 -9.54
C PHE A 61 17.59 25.17 -9.48
N ASN A 62 17.77 26.23 -8.70
CA ASN A 62 19.07 26.89 -8.52
C ASN A 62 19.66 26.60 -7.16
N ALA A 63 20.83 25.95 -7.13
CA ALA A 63 21.61 25.70 -5.93
C ALA A 63 22.86 26.61 -5.95
N GLY A 64 22.95 27.55 -5.02
CA GLY A 64 24.11 28.42 -4.87
C GLY A 64 25.39 27.65 -4.58
N GLY A 65 26.55 28.20 -4.99
CA GLY A 65 27.85 27.55 -4.77
C GLY A 65 28.11 27.23 -3.30
N LYS A 66 28.58 26.01 -3.02
CA LYS A 66 28.88 25.48 -1.66
C LYS A 66 27.71 25.53 -0.68
N LYS A 67 26.48 25.58 -1.17
CA LYS A 67 25.25 25.67 -0.35
C LYS A 67 24.40 24.44 -0.50
N VAL A 68 23.56 24.21 0.50
CA VAL A 68 22.44 23.28 0.45
C VAL A 68 21.20 24.06 0.06
N SER A 69 20.47 23.57 -0.94
CA SER A 69 19.24 24.18 -1.45
C SER A 69 18.15 23.12 -1.57
N GLN A 70 16.90 23.54 -1.46
CA GLN A 70 15.74 22.66 -1.66
C GLN A 70 15.17 22.87 -3.06
N SER A 71 14.79 21.79 -3.72
CA SER A 71 14.08 21.84 -5.00
C SER A 71 12.69 22.43 -4.82
N PRO A 72 12.06 22.92 -5.89
CA PRO A 72 10.60 23.04 -5.91
C PRO A 72 9.95 21.68 -5.70
N LEU A 73 8.62 21.65 -5.59
CA LEU A 73 7.85 20.40 -5.61
C LEU A 73 8.02 19.73 -6.98
N LEU A 74 8.44 18.48 -6.96
CA LEU A 74 8.64 17.64 -8.14
C LEU A 74 7.60 16.55 -8.14
N ASP A 75 6.89 16.37 -9.25
CA ASP A 75 5.91 15.30 -9.39
C ASP A 75 6.63 13.97 -9.60
N LEU A 76 6.25 12.98 -8.79
CA LEU A 76 6.89 11.68 -8.68
C LEU A 76 5.85 10.59 -8.94
N HIS A 77 6.05 9.77 -9.97
CA HIS A 77 5.20 8.63 -10.29
C HIS A 77 5.56 7.42 -9.42
N LEU A 78 4.65 7.04 -8.52
CA LEU A 78 4.86 5.94 -7.59
C LEU A 78 4.53 4.58 -8.23
N ASN A 79 5.31 3.57 -7.89
CA ASN A 79 4.90 2.19 -8.11
C ASN A 79 3.91 1.77 -7.02
N LEU A 80 2.62 1.72 -7.36
CA LEU A 80 1.55 1.34 -6.43
C LEU A 80 1.17 -0.15 -6.53
N TYR A 81 2.06 -1.00 -7.04
CA TYR A 81 1.84 -2.45 -7.08
C TYR A 81 1.91 -3.05 -5.67
N PRO A 82 0.78 -3.61 -5.15
CA PRO A 82 0.69 -4.00 -3.75
C PRO A 82 1.78 -4.96 -3.25
N PRO A 83 2.17 -6.02 -3.97
CA PRO A 83 3.26 -6.89 -3.54
C PRO A 83 4.60 -6.18 -3.33
N ASP A 84 4.92 -5.18 -4.17
CA ASP A 84 6.15 -4.39 -4.05
C ASP A 84 6.08 -3.48 -2.82
N ILE A 85 4.93 -2.82 -2.61
CA ILE A 85 4.75 -1.93 -1.46
C ILE A 85 4.78 -2.71 -0.15
N PHE A 86 4.09 -3.86 -0.09
CA PHE A 86 4.12 -4.69 1.12
C PHE A 86 5.53 -5.22 1.41
N ALA A 87 6.28 -5.62 0.38
CA ALA A 87 7.67 -6.03 0.54
C ALA A 87 8.52 -4.86 1.07
N LEU A 88 8.35 -3.67 0.51
CA LEU A 88 9.06 -2.46 0.94
C LEU A 88 8.76 -2.08 2.39
N VAL A 89 7.48 -2.06 2.78
CA VAL A 89 7.06 -1.76 4.15
C VAL A 89 7.64 -2.79 5.12
N ARG A 90 7.64 -4.07 4.73
CA ARG A 90 8.21 -5.17 5.52
C ARG A 90 9.71 -4.97 5.73
N ASP A 91 10.45 -4.67 4.66
CA ASP A 91 11.89 -4.49 4.74
C ASP A 91 12.26 -3.27 5.58
N TYR A 92 11.56 -2.14 5.42
CA TYR A 92 11.74 -0.98 6.29
C TYR A 92 11.39 -1.26 7.76
N ALA A 93 10.36 -2.07 8.02
CA ALA A 93 10.01 -2.48 9.38
C ALA A 93 11.11 -3.33 10.02
N LEU A 94 11.70 -4.27 9.25
CA LEU A 94 12.84 -5.07 9.69
C LEU A 94 14.07 -4.21 9.97
N ASP A 95 14.38 -3.24 9.10
CA ASP A 95 15.47 -2.28 9.32
C ASP A 95 15.26 -1.41 10.56
N ALA A 96 14.00 -1.10 10.86
CA ALA A 96 13.63 -0.40 12.10
C ALA A 96 13.62 -1.30 13.34
N GLY A 97 13.79 -2.63 13.18
CA GLY A 97 13.76 -3.61 14.25
C GLY A 97 12.36 -3.95 14.75
N LEU A 98 11.33 -3.79 13.90
CA LEU A 98 9.94 -4.09 14.24
C LEU A 98 9.60 -5.57 13.97
N ASP A 99 8.63 -6.09 14.73
CA ASP A 99 8.01 -7.38 14.43
C ASP A 99 7.05 -7.23 13.26
N VAL A 100 7.21 -8.08 12.24
CA VAL A 100 6.42 -8.05 11.00
C VAL A 100 5.32 -9.11 10.95
N MET A 101 5.11 -9.85 12.04
CA MET A 101 4.16 -10.97 12.07
C MET A 101 2.74 -10.53 11.70
N GLN A 102 2.28 -9.38 12.21
CA GLN A 102 0.95 -8.85 11.90
C GLN A 102 0.84 -8.41 10.44
N LEU A 103 1.88 -7.76 9.89
CA LEU A 103 1.93 -7.40 8.48
C LEU A 103 1.90 -8.63 7.58
N ASP A 104 2.71 -9.65 7.89
CA ASP A 104 2.75 -10.92 7.15
C ASP A 104 1.37 -11.62 7.14
N ALA A 105 0.67 -11.56 8.28
CA ALA A 105 -0.69 -12.10 8.38
C ALA A 105 -1.70 -11.31 7.53
N ILE A 106 -1.65 -9.97 7.52
CA ILE A 106 -2.51 -9.10 6.71
C ILE A 106 -2.30 -9.37 5.22
N VAL A 107 -1.04 -9.41 4.78
CA VAL A 107 -0.69 -9.68 3.37
C VAL A 107 -1.19 -11.06 2.93
N LYS A 108 -1.03 -12.09 3.78
CA LYS A 108 -1.53 -13.44 3.52
C LYS A 108 -3.06 -13.49 3.45
N ILE A 109 -3.76 -12.81 4.35
CA ILE A 109 -5.24 -12.71 4.35
C ILE A 109 -5.71 -12.05 3.05
N GLY A 110 -5.02 -10.99 2.60
CA GLY A 110 -5.25 -10.33 1.32
C GLY A 110 -4.95 -11.23 0.10
N GLY A 111 -4.33 -12.40 0.31
CA GLY A 111 -3.93 -13.32 -0.75
C GLY A 111 -2.79 -12.79 -1.60
N TYR A 112 -1.98 -11.91 -1.03
CA TYR A 112 -0.76 -11.41 -1.65
C TYR A 112 0.44 -12.23 -1.22
N THR A 113 1.47 -12.20 -2.05
CA THR A 113 2.83 -12.64 -1.74
C THR A 113 3.74 -11.43 -1.90
N TYR A 114 4.81 -11.38 -1.13
CA TYR A 114 5.81 -10.34 -1.29
C TYR A 114 6.56 -10.49 -2.61
N SER A 115 6.90 -9.37 -3.23
CA SER A 115 7.85 -9.37 -4.33
C SER A 115 9.25 -9.77 -3.83
N ASP A 116 9.99 -10.46 -4.70
CA ASP A 116 11.35 -10.87 -4.38
C ASP A 116 12.29 -9.66 -4.38
N THR A 117 12.78 -9.30 -3.20
CA THR A 117 13.71 -8.18 -3.00
C THR A 117 15.17 -8.56 -3.27
N THR A 118 15.47 -9.86 -3.38
CA THR A 118 16.84 -10.36 -3.58
C THR A 118 17.31 -10.30 -5.04
N ASN A 119 16.38 -10.14 -5.99
CA ASN A 119 16.70 -10.12 -7.42
C ASN A 119 16.59 -8.71 -8.01
N ALA A 120 17.72 -8.03 -8.18
CA ALA A 120 17.84 -6.74 -8.88
C ALA A 120 17.31 -6.73 -10.34
N ASN A 121 16.80 -7.86 -10.84
CA ASN A 121 16.20 -8.05 -12.17
C ASN A 121 14.69 -7.86 -12.21
N SER A 122 14.02 -7.50 -11.12
CA SER A 122 12.57 -7.25 -11.08
C SER A 122 12.16 -6.07 -11.98
N LEU A 123 13.07 -5.14 -12.25
CA LEU A 123 12.87 -4.02 -13.20
C LEU A 123 12.49 -4.44 -14.63
N LYS A 124 12.72 -5.70 -15.03
CA LYS A 124 12.39 -6.19 -16.39
C LYS A 124 10.99 -6.80 -16.49
N LYS A 125 10.32 -7.12 -15.39
CA LYS A 125 9.01 -7.81 -15.42
C LYS A 125 7.79 -6.90 -15.63
N HIS A 126 7.90 -5.60 -15.35
CA HIS A 126 6.75 -4.68 -15.44
C HIS A 126 6.39 -4.21 -16.86
N LYS A 127 7.20 -4.52 -17.88
CA LYS A 127 6.89 -4.12 -19.29
C LYS A 127 5.88 -5.00 -20.01
N ASN A 128 5.48 -6.15 -19.45
CA ASN A 128 4.50 -7.04 -20.08
C ASN A 128 3.40 -7.41 -19.08
N GLY A 129 2.35 -6.60 -19.06
CA GLY A 129 1.13 -6.84 -18.27
C GLY A 129 0.40 -8.12 -18.70
N LYS A 130 0.87 -9.28 -18.27
CA LYS A 130 0.09 -10.52 -18.25
C LYS A 130 -0.13 -10.91 -16.80
N ARG A 131 -1.39 -10.76 -16.35
CA ARG A 131 -1.89 -11.31 -15.09
C ARG A 131 -1.56 -12.81 -15.05
N HIS A 132 -0.65 -13.23 -14.20
CA HIS A 132 -0.57 -14.64 -13.78
C HIS A 132 -1.68 -14.87 -12.76
N VAL A 133 -2.76 -15.48 -13.22
CA VAL A 133 -3.71 -16.18 -12.36
C VAL A 133 -2.95 -17.38 -11.82
N LEU A 134 -2.63 -17.39 -10.55
CA LEU A 134 -2.09 -18.58 -9.87
C LEU A 134 -3.22 -19.59 -9.72
N ASP A 135 -3.05 -20.66 -10.47
CA ASP A 135 -3.86 -21.88 -10.46
C ASP A 135 -3.97 -22.47 -9.05
N GLY A 136 -5.23 -22.74 -8.64
CA GLY A 136 -5.52 -23.27 -7.33
C GLY A 136 -4.96 -24.66 -7.13
N GLY A 137 -3.92 -24.76 -6.34
CA GLY A 137 -3.42 -26.03 -5.83
C GLY A 137 -4.49 -26.72 -4.98
N THR A 138 -5.04 -27.81 -5.50
CA THR A 138 -5.97 -28.73 -4.84
C THR A 138 -5.33 -29.30 -3.58
N LEU A 139 -5.76 -28.83 -2.41
CA LEU A 139 -5.49 -29.52 -1.15
C LEU A 139 -6.40 -30.75 -1.07
N ARG A 140 -5.80 -31.93 -1.17
CA ARG A 140 -6.45 -33.19 -0.87
C ARG A 140 -7.00 -33.15 0.55
N SER A 141 -8.30 -33.41 0.65
CA SER A 141 -8.99 -33.66 1.91
C SER A 141 -8.65 -35.10 2.37
N GLU A 142 -7.91 -35.23 3.43
CA GLU A 142 -7.95 -36.42 4.29
C GLU A 142 -7.98 -35.92 5.75
N ASP A 143 -9.04 -36.26 6.37
CA ASP A 143 -9.37 -36.55 7.74
C ASP A 143 -10.54 -35.72 8.29
N SER A 144 -11.71 -36.35 8.17
CA SER A 144 -12.95 -35.91 8.79
C SER A 144 -12.98 -36.45 10.23
N GLY A 145 -12.88 -35.54 11.20
CA GLY A 145 -13.16 -35.95 12.59
C GLY A 145 -12.92 -34.92 13.69
N ASN A 146 -12.06 -33.91 13.46
CA ASN A 146 -11.68 -32.97 14.53
C ASN A 146 -11.66 -31.49 14.11
N SER A 147 -12.26 -31.13 12.97
CA SER A 147 -12.08 -29.80 12.39
C SER A 147 -12.84 -28.65 13.08
N PHE A 148 -13.93 -28.93 13.79
CA PHE A 148 -14.75 -27.89 14.41
C PHE A 148 -14.14 -27.22 15.65
N ARG A 149 -13.34 -27.95 16.44
CA ARG A 149 -12.65 -27.37 17.61
C ARG A 149 -11.36 -26.63 17.23
N ALA A 150 -10.62 -27.15 16.26
CA ALA A 150 -9.38 -26.53 15.81
C ALA A 150 -9.60 -25.22 15.07
N GLY A 151 -10.68 -25.09 14.30
CA GLY A 151 -11.06 -23.84 13.60
C GLY A 151 -11.38 -22.71 14.57
N HIS A 152 -12.10 -22.99 15.64
CA HIS A 152 -12.50 -21.98 16.62
C HIS A 152 -11.32 -21.49 17.48
N GLU A 153 -10.35 -22.35 17.80
CA GLU A 153 -9.13 -21.94 18.51
C GLU A 153 -8.17 -21.15 17.60
N LEU A 154 -8.09 -21.51 16.32
CA LEU A 154 -7.28 -20.76 15.34
C LEU A 154 -7.85 -19.36 15.08
N GLU A 155 -9.18 -19.22 15.02
CA GLU A 155 -9.81 -17.90 14.90
C GLU A 155 -9.62 -17.05 16.16
N LYS A 156 -9.75 -17.61 17.36
CA LYS A 156 -9.46 -16.92 18.62
C LYS A 156 -8.00 -16.45 18.70
N ARG A 157 -7.04 -17.26 18.26
CA ARG A 157 -5.63 -16.87 18.22
C ARG A 157 -5.37 -15.74 17.21
N LYS A 158 -6.04 -15.77 16.05
CA LYS A 158 -5.95 -14.70 15.04
C LYS A 158 -6.51 -13.39 15.56
N THR A 159 -7.66 -13.41 16.22
CA THR A 159 -8.29 -12.22 16.80
C THR A 159 -7.40 -11.55 17.85
N ASN A 160 -6.74 -12.34 18.71
CA ASN A 160 -5.82 -11.81 19.72
C ASN A 160 -4.54 -11.19 19.12
N MET A 161 -4.10 -11.63 17.94
CA MET A 161 -2.88 -11.13 17.30
C MET A 161 -3.01 -9.67 16.84
N PHE A 162 -4.21 -9.20 16.52
CA PHE A 162 -4.46 -7.85 16.01
C PHE A 162 -5.03 -6.87 17.05
N THR A 163 -5.35 -7.32 18.25
CA THR A 163 -6.06 -6.53 19.28
C THR A 163 -5.38 -5.19 19.62
N ASN A 164 -4.06 -5.09 19.44
CA ASN A 164 -3.28 -3.87 19.71
C ASN A 164 -2.45 -3.43 18.50
N PHE A 165 -2.73 -3.94 17.31
CA PHE A 165 -1.98 -3.56 16.14
C PHE A 165 -2.52 -2.27 15.53
N ASN A 166 -1.73 -1.22 15.61
CA ASN A 166 -2.01 0.06 14.95
C ASN A 166 -1.16 0.17 13.69
N ILE A 167 -1.78 0.04 12.52
CA ILE A 167 -1.11 0.08 11.22
C ILE A 167 -0.46 1.44 10.95
N VAL A 168 -1.05 2.54 11.45
CA VAL A 168 -0.51 3.90 11.30
C VAL A 168 0.80 4.01 12.06
N ASP A 169 0.80 3.70 13.34
CA ASP A 169 2.01 3.71 14.19
C ASP A 169 3.09 2.76 13.66
N PHE A 170 2.68 1.61 13.14
CA PHE A 170 3.60 0.64 12.55
C PHE A 170 4.27 1.23 11.30
N THR A 171 3.50 1.84 10.41
CA THR A 171 4.00 2.46 9.19
C THR A 171 4.97 3.61 9.50
N ASP A 172 4.61 4.49 10.43
CA ASP A 172 5.48 5.60 10.84
C ASP A 172 6.81 5.12 11.38
N LYS A 173 6.79 4.10 12.24
CA LYS A 173 8.01 3.48 12.76
C LYS A 173 8.84 2.80 11.67
N ALA A 174 8.22 2.11 10.74
CA ALA A 174 8.88 1.45 9.62
C ALA A 174 9.60 2.50 8.75
N PHE A 175 8.94 3.59 8.41
CA PHE A 175 9.52 4.64 7.57
C PHE A 175 10.48 5.59 8.31
N SER A 176 10.58 5.53 9.64
CA SER A 176 11.41 6.44 10.44
C SER A 176 12.89 6.45 10.06
N LYS A 177 13.39 5.35 9.49
CA LYS A 177 14.78 5.19 9.03
C LYS A 177 14.87 4.87 7.55
N ALA A 178 13.78 5.11 6.80
CA ALA A 178 13.71 4.76 5.39
C ALA A 178 14.79 5.46 4.56
N GLN A 179 15.40 4.71 3.66
CA GLN A 179 16.42 5.18 2.74
C GLN A 179 16.11 4.69 1.33
N VAL A 180 16.45 5.52 0.36
CA VAL A 180 16.28 5.21 -1.06
C VAL A 180 17.57 5.34 -1.83
N ASN A 181 17.65 4.65 -2.95
CA ASN A 181 18.73 4.80 -3.92
C ASN A 181 18.18 5.55 -5.12
N LEU A 182 18.93 6.53 -5.58
CA LEU A 182 18.58 7.41 -6.68
C LEU A 182 19.53 7.16 -7.85
N ASN A 183 18.98 6.97 -9.03
CA ASN A 183 19.72 7.02 -10.29
C ASN A 183 19.23 8.25 -11.03
N ILE A 184 20.08 9.27 -11.13
CA ILE A 184 19.72 10.60 -11.60
C ILE A 184 20.48 10.93 -12.88
N LEU A 185 19.77 11.41 -13.87
CA LEU A 185 20.27 12.11 -15.03
C LEU A 185 19.64 13.50 -15.05
N SER A 186 20.46 14.54 -15.09
CA SER A 186 19.97 15.92 -15.12
C SER A 186 20.69 16.77 -16.15
N THR A 187 19.95 17.64 -16.82
CA THR A 187 20.53 18.74 -17.61
C THR A 187 20.70 19.94 -16.69
N CYS A 188 21.90 20.47 -16.63
CA CYS A 188 22.22 21.57 -15.72
C CYS A 188 23.25 22.53 -16.29
N ASN A 189 23.27 23.74 -15.70
CA ASN A 189 24.31 24.72 -15.91
C ASN A 189 25.16 24.86 -14.64
N ILE A 190 26.48 24.81 -14.78
CA ILE A 190 27.45 25.10 -13.71
C ILE A 190 28.11 26.43 -14.07
N GLY A 191 27.67 27.52 -13.42
CA GLY A 191 27.96 28.85 -13.94
C GLY A 191 27.35 29.04 -15.33
N ASP A 192 28.15 29.38 -16.31
CA ASP A 192 27.75 29.57 -17.71
C ASP A 192 27.89 28.31 -18.57
N TYR A 193 28.26 27.18 -17.96
CA TYR A 193 28.54 25.94 -18.68
C TYR A 193 27.37 24.97 -18.59
N GLN A 194 26.76 24.66 -19.74
CA GLN A 194 25.71 23.66 -19.83
C GLN A 194 26.33 22.27 -19.91
N THR A 195 25.82 21.33 -19.10
CA THR A 195 26.29 19.95 -19.06
C THR A 195 25.19 18.99 -18.64
N GLU A 196 25.40 17.73 -18.87
CA GLU A 196 24.62 16.64 -18.28
C GLU A 196 25.33 16.10 -17.05
N LEU A 197 24.60 15.88 -15.99
CA LEU A 197 25.09 15.31 -14.75
C LEU A 197 24.38 13.97 -14.51
N GLN A 198 25.14 12.88 -14.61
CA GLN A 198 24.63 11.53 -14.32
C GLN A 198 25.33 10.97 -13.08
N PHE A 199 24.56 10.48 -12.13
CA PHE A 199 25.10 9.84 -10.94
C PHE A 199 24.12 8.90 -10.27
N VAL A 200 24.66 7.95 -9.52
CA VAL A 200 23.90 7.06 -8.62
C VAL A 200 24.26 7.41 -7.19
N GLN A 201 23.26 7.58 -6.36
CA GLN A 201 23.46 7.83 -4.95
C GLN A 201 22.61 6.89 -4.11
N SER A 202 23.28 6.12 -3.25
CA SER A 202 22.63 5.17 -2.35
C SER A 202 22.42 5.74 -0.95
N ASN A 203 21.47 5.15 -0.24
CA ASN A 203 21.17 5.46 1.16
C ASN A 203 20.86 6.95 1.37
N VAL A 204 20.01 7.50 0.52
CA VAL A 204 19.46 8.85 0.70
C VAL A 204 18.31 8.77 1.70
N PRO A 205 18.34 9.53 2.81
CA PRO A 205 17.25 9.55 3.76
C PRO A 205 15.93 9.96 3.10
N LEU A 206 14.91 9.13 3.28
CA LEU A 206 13.53 9.42 2.87
C LEU A 206 12.76 9.96 4.08
N GLN A 207 12.36 11.21 4.01
CA GLN A 207 11.50 11.83 5.00
C GLN A 207 10.04 11.71 4.54
N THR A 208 9.19 11.28 5.43
CA THR A 208 7.74 11.20 5.22
C THR A 208 7.03 12.08 6.24
N ASP A 209 5.78 12.41 5.96
CA ASP A 209 4.88 13.08 6.89
C ASP A 209 3.53 12.35 6.94
N ASP A 210 2.57 12.88 7.70
CA ASP A 210 1.25 12.27 7.89
C ASP A 210 0.51 11.98 6.58
N THR A 211 0.94 12.59 5.47
CA THR A 211 0.33 12.32 4.15
C THR A 211 0.60 10.90 3.66
N LEU A 212 1.63 10.22 4.17
CA LEU A 212 1.90 8.81 3.86
C LEU A 212 0.69 7.91 4.18
N HIS A 213 -0.06 8.25 5.24
CA HIS A 213 -1.24 7.49 5.66
C HIS A 213 -2.35 7.47 4.60
N LYS A 214 -2.35 8.38 3.64
CA LYS A 214 -3.30 8.41 2.52
C LYS A 214 -3.17 7.19 1.60
N LEU A 215 -2.01 6.51 1.61
CA LEU A 215 -1.82 5.25 0.88
C LEU A 215 -2.45 4.05 1.58
N LEU A 216 -2.67 4.10 2.90
CA LEU A 216 -3.21 2.97 3.66
C LEU A 216 -4.59 2.51 3.14
N PRO A 217 -5.59 3.40 2.92
CA PRO A 217 -6.87 2.99 2.36
C PRO A 217 -6.75 2.38 0.95
N VAL A 218 -5.85 2.89 0.13
CA VAL A 218 -5.61 2.40 -1.23
C VAL A 218 -5.11 0.95 -1.20
N LEU A 219 -4.19 0.65 -0.30
CA LEU A 219 -3.62 -0.69 -0.11
C LEU A 219 -4.56 -1.64 0.63
N ALA A 220 -5.34 -1.12 1.58
CA ALA A 220 -6.29 -1.91 2.36
C ALA A 220 -7.51 -2.34 1.54
N LYS A 221 -7.98 -1.52 0.60
CA LYS A 221 -9.20 -1.77 -0.18
C LYS A 221 -9.27 -3.17 -0.81
N PRO A 222 -8.25 -3.65 -1.55
CA PRO A 222 -8.31 -4.99 -2.14
C PRO A 222 -8.27 -6.11 -1.08
N ILE A 223 -7.63 -5.88 0.06
CA ILE A 223 -7.60 -6.84 1.18
C ILE A 223 -8.98 -6.94 1.81
N VAL A 224 -9.60 -5.80 2.11
CA VAL A 224 -10.95 -5.72 2.67
C VAL A 224 -11.97 -6.35 1.72
N GLN A 225 -11.88 -6.06 0.43
CA GLN A 225 -12.75 -6.66 -0.59
C GLN A 225 -12.65 -8.19 -0.56
N LYS A 226 -11.44 -8.73 -0.50
CA LYS A 226 -11.23 -10.18 -0.45
C LYS A 226 -11.80 -10.82 0.82
N ILE A 227 -11.72 -10.13 1.96
CA ILE A 227 -12.33 -10.57 3.20
C ILE A 227 -13.86 -10.60 3.06
N ILE A 228 -14.45 -9.57 2.47
CA ILE A 228 -15.90 -9.48 2.24
C ILE A 228 -16.35 -10.59 1.28
N ASP A 229 -15.63 -10.80 0.18
CA ASP A 229 -15.94 -11.83 -0.82
C ASP A 229 -15.87 -13.25 -0.24
N GLY A 230 -15.04 -13.45 0.79
CA GLY A 230 -14.92 -14.72 1.53
C GLY A 230 -15.90 -14.87 2.70
N ALA A 231 -16.61 -13.81 3.07
CA ALA A 231 -17.52 -13.84 4.20
C ALA A 231 -18.82 -14.60 3.85
N ILE A 232 -19.26 -15.44 4.77
CA ILE A 232 -20.50 -16.21 4.64
C ILE A 232 -21.54 -15.66 5.60
N LEU A 233 -22.62 -15.12 5.05
CA LEU A 233 -23.79 -14.71 5.82
C LEU A 233 -24.74 -15.91 5.97
N THR A 234 -24.98 -16.36 7.18
CA THR A 234 -25.92 -17.40 7.51
C THR A 234 -27.13 -16.79 8.23
N ILE A 235 -28.33 -16.97 7.67
CA ILE A 235 -29.58 -16.56 8.33
C ILE A 235 -30.04 -17.71 9.21
N GLU A 236 -30.03 -17.52 10.53
CA GLU A 236 -30.39 -18.53 11.53
C GLU A 236 -31.89 -18.57 11.77
N SER A 237 -32.53 -17.40 11.80
CA SER A 237 -33.98 -17.29 12.01
C SER A 237 -34.58 -16.05 11.35
N VAL A 238 -35.80 -16.20 10.88
CA VAL A 238 -36.62 -15.13 10.35
C VAL A 238 -37.93 -15.13 11.15
N THR A 239 -38.23 -14.05 11.85
CA THR A 239 -39.49 -13.90 12.60
C THR A 239 -40.31 -12.85 11.93
N ILE A 240 -41.55 -13.20 11.54
CA ILE A 240 -42.50 -12.25 10.97
C ILE A 240 -43.17 -11.49 12.12
N LEU A 241 -43.04 -10.19 12.07
CA LEU A 241 -43.63 -9.26 13.02
C LEU A 241 -44.75 -8.49 12.29
N ASP A 242 -45.87 -8.20 12.97
CA ASP A 242 -46.96 -7.36 12.48
C ASP A 242 -47.41 -7.67 11.03
N PRO A 243 -47.92 -8.90 10.74
CA PRO A 243 -48.35 -9.26 9.41
C PRO A 243 -49.63 -8.49 9.01
N LYS A 244 -49.56 -7.77 7.87
CA LYS A 244 -50.67 -7.04 7.25
C LYS A 244 -50.98 -7.65 5.88
N PRO A 245 -52.18 -7.45 5.32
CA PRO A 245 -52.58 -8.08 4.05
C PRO A 245 -51.63 -7.83 2.86
N LYS A 246 -50.84 -6.74 2.87
CA LYS A 246 -49.96 -6.36 1.77
C LYS A 246 -48.53 -6.08 2.21
N SER A 247 -48.22 -6.18 3.50
CA SER A 247 -46.88 -5.91 4.04
C SER A 247 -46.67 -6.62 5.37
N PHE A 248 -45.44 -6.90 5.71
CA PHE A 248 -45.05 -7.45 6.99
C PHE A 248 -43.68 -6.89 7.37
N VAL A 249 -43.41 -6.86 8.65
CA VAL A 249 -42.11 -6.56 9.19
C VAL A 249 -41.45 -7.88 9.61
N THR A 250 -40.18 -8.05 9.32
CA THR A 250 -39.40 -9.22 9.75
C THR A 250 -38.27 -8.81 10.64
N SER A 251 -37.98 -9.63 11.63
CA SER A 251 -36.72 -9.61 12.37
C SER A 251 -35.87 -10.77 11.85
N LEU A 252 -34.65 -10.45 11.42
CA LEU A 252 -33.65 -11.43 10.97
C LEU A 252 -32.59 -11.56 12.03
N LYS A 253 -32.24 -12.80 12.39
CA LYS A 253 -31.08 -13.12 13.17
C LYS A 253 -30.16 -13.98 12.29
N GLY A 254 -28.90 -13.57 12.18
CA GLY A 254 -27.91 -14.30 11.41
C GLY A 254 -26.52 -14.11 11.97
N SER A 255 -25.60 -14.84 11.42
CA SER A 255 -24.17 -14.75 11.73
C SER A 255 -23.36 -14.58 10.45
N ILE A 256 -22.27 -13.84 10.55
CA ILE A 256 -21.27 -13.71 9.48
C ILE A 256 -20.03 -14.47 9.91
N THR A 257 -19.64 -15.45 9.12
CA THR A 257 -18.40 -16.21 9.33
C THR A 257 -17.39 -15.87 8.24
N HIS A 258 -16.10 -16.14 8.49
CA HIS A 258 -14.99 -15.81 7.60
C HIS A 258 -14.84 -14.30 7.31
N SER A 259 -15.31 -13.44 8.22
CA SER A 259 -15.19 -11.97 8.13
C SER A 259 -13.77 -11.46 8.42
N GLY A 260 -12.78 -12.36 8.52
CA GLY A 260 -11.40 -11.99 8.82
C GLY A 260 -11.14 -11.77 10.33
N PRO A 261 -9.92 -11.38 10.68
CA PRO A 261 -9.50 -11.22 12.07
C PRO A 261 -9.75 -9.81 12.64
N PHE A 262 -10.38 -8.93 11.87
CA PHE A 262 -10.60 -7.54 12.27
C PHE A 262 -12.03 -7.35 12.81
N ASP A 263 -12.15 -6.51 13.83
CA ASP A 263 -13.46 -6.00 14.25
C ASP A 263 -13.96 -5.04 13.17
N ALA A 264 -15.17 -5.31 12.66
CA ALA A 264 -15.79 -4.50 11.64
C ALA A 264 -17.22 -4.17 12.01
N SER A 265 -17.59 -2.91 11.83
CA SER A 265 -19.00 -2.50 11.82
C SER A 265 -19.50 -2.50 10.39
N ILE A 266 -20.52 -3.30 10.11
CA ILE A 266 -21.12 -3.42 8.79
C ILE A 266 -22.42 -2.61 8.80
N SER A 267 -22.54 -1.68 7.86
CA SER A 267 -23.77 -0.93 7.62
C SER A 267 -24.22 -1.13 6.17
N PHE A 268 -25.53 -1.16 5.97
CA PHE A 268 -26.14 -1.27 4.65
C PHE A 268 -26.93 0.01 4.37
N PRO A 269 -26.28 1.10 3.93
CA PRO A 269 -26.94 2.40 3.76
C PRO A 269 -28.12 2.35 2.79
N ASP A 270 -28.05 1.49 1.77
CA ASP A 270 -29.12 1.28 0.79
C ASP A 270 -30.07 0.13 1.18
N GLY A 271 -29.85 -0.48 2.36
CA GLY A 271 -30.57 -1.66 2.83
C GLY A 271 -30.10 -2.95 2.15
N LEU A 272 -30.69 -4.06 2.60
CA LEU A 272 -30.49 -5.39 2.01
C LEU A 272 -31.75 -5.86 1.30
N GLN A 273 -31.63 -6.24 0.03
CA GLN A 273 -32.70 -6.88 -0.69
C GLN A 273 -32.63 -8.40 -0.47
N VAL A 274 -33.72 -8.97 0.07
CA VAL A 274 -33.86 -10.42 0.22
C VAL A 274 -34.65 -10.96 -0.95
N SER A 275 -34.10 -11.92 -1.68
CA SER A 275 -34.79 -12.57 -2.79
C SER A 275 -34.71 -14.10 -2.67
N TRP A 276 -35.73 -14.79 -3.19
CA TRP A 276 -35.75 -16.25 -3.29
C TRP A 276 -36.27 -16.67 -4.66
N ASN A 277 -35.58 -17.55 -5.32
CA ASN A 277 -35.87 -18.00 -6.68
C ASN A 277 -36.13 -16.82 -7.65
N GLY A 278 -35.31 -15.77 -7.58
CA GLY A 278 -35.41 -14.58 -8.42
C GLY A 278 -36.55 -13.61 -8.06
N LYS A 279 -37.36 -13.91 -7.02
CA LYS A 279 -38.43 -13.03 -6.54
C LYS A 279 -37.94 -12.27 -5.31
N VAL A 280 -38.13 -10.96 -5.32
CA VAL A 280 -37.86 -10.10 -4.16
C VAL A 280 -38.89 -10.40 -3.08
N LEU A 281 -38.45 -10.81 -1.90
CA LEU A 281 -39.25 -11.06 -0.73
C LEU A 281 -39.41 -9.83 0.15
N GLY A 282 -38.38 -8.99 0.19
CA GLY A 282 -38.39 -7.78 1.01
C GLY A 282 -37.11 -7.01 0.93
N GLN A 283 -37.11 -5.83 1.54
CA GLN A 283 -35.93 -4.96 1.70
C GLN A 283 -35.78 -4.62 3.18
N LEU A 284 -34.62 -4.87 3.73
CA LEU A 284 -34.19 -4.42 5.05
C LEU A 284 -33.64 -3.01 4.90
N LYS A 285 -34.08 -2.09 5.73
CA LYS A 285 -33.58 -0.72 5.83
C LYS A 285 -32.85 -0.55 7.15
#